data_10e7e16052f4c6b1cdb22a4590f26977
#
_entry.id   10e7e16052f4c6b1cdb22a4590f26977
#
_cell.length_a   1.000
_cell.length_b   1.000
_cell.length_c   1.000
_cell.angle_alpha   90.00
_cell.angle_beta   90.00
_cell.angle_gamma   90.00
#
_symmetry.space_group_name_H-M   'P 1'
#
loop_
_entity.id
_entity.type
_entity.pdbx_description
1 polymer ?
#
loop_
_entity_poly.entity_id
_entity_poly.type
_entity_poly.pdbx_seq_one_letter_code
_entity_poly.pdbx_strand_id
1 'polypeptide(L)'
;RLWIALVILGLVCAVGLARLHVNDDLRQLQSSPPALMKAQIAVGRLLQMPSPAQFFLVQGRSEDEVLSREEALKQAVAAWQAQAPDSDARIGVSAVSDWVPSRQRQHDNRTLTQARERAVLHEVGQAVGEDLHRPAFAEQPLTLSQWLASPASSGLRAQWLGAQDGGFASVVLIRGLSQQAPAQALLTLAPTVEGVQGVDRADDIS
;
A
#
# COMPACT_ATOMS: atom_id res chain seq x y z
N ARG A 1 56.61 17.95 -43.81
CA ARG A 1 55.24 17.36 -43.97
C ARG A 1 54.80 16.56 -42.72
N LEU A 2 55.69 15.77 -42.11
CA LEU A 2 55.41 15.01 -40.90
C LEU A 2 55.08 15.90 -39.69
N TRP A 3 55.80 17.01 -39.53
CA TRP A 3 55.57 17.99 -38.46
C TRP A 3 54.21 18.67 -38.55
N ILE A 4 53.73 18.97 -39.75
CA ILE A 4 52.42 19.57 -39.97
C ILE A 4 51.31 18.57 -39.57
N ALA A 5 51.46 17.27 -39.89
CA ALA A 5 50.53 16.22 -39.48
C ALA A 5 50.46 16.06 -37.97
N LEU A 6 51.62 16.11 -37.27
CA LEU A 6 51.66 16.05 -35.81
C LEU A 6 51.01 17.25 -35.14
N VAL A 7 51.19 18.45 -35.70
CA VAL A 7 50.52 19.66 -35.17
C VAL A 7 49.01 19.58 -35.36
N ILE A 8 48.55 19.14 -36.51
CA ILE A 8 47.11 18.95 -36.76
C ILE A 8 46.52 17.90 -35.82
N LEU A 9 47.20 16.76 -35.63
CA LEU A 9 46.75 15.71 -34.69
C LEU A 9 46.69 16.23 -33.26
N GLY A 10 47.71 17.00 -32.83
CA GLY A 10 47.73 17.62 -31.49
C GLY A 10 46.55 18.59 -31.27
N LEU A 11 46.23 19.38 -32.32
CA LEU A 11 45.13 20.33 -32.26
C LEU A 11 43.76 19.63 -32.21
N VAL A 12 43.58 18.55 -32.94
CA VAL A 12 42.37 17.72 -32.92
C VAL A 12 42.22 17.05 -31.55
N CYS A 13 43.29 16.51 -30.97
CA CYS A 13 43.28 15.94 -29.64
C CYS A 13 42.95 17.00 -28.57
N ALA A 14 43.54 18.19 -28.67
CA ALA A 14 43.27 19.27 -27.72
C ALA A 14 41.80 19.73 -27.77
N VAL A 15 41.24 19.88 -28.93
CA VAL A 15 39.83 20.22 -29.14
C VAL A 15 38.93 19.08 -28.64
N GLY A 16 39.32 17.83 -28.90
CA GLY A 16 38.61 16.64 -28.38
C GLY A 16 38.57 16.60 -26.88
N LEU A 17 39.71 16.80 -26.18
CA LEU A 17 39.78 16.87 -24.73
C LEU A 17 38.97 18.03 -24.13
N ALA A 18 39.03 19.22 -24.76
CA ALA A 18 38.25 20.38 -24.31
C ALA A 18 36.74 20.22 -24.44
N ARG A 19 36.29 19.31 -25.31
CA ARG A 19 34.87 18.97 -25.48
C ARG A 19 34.44 17.72 -24.75
N LEU A 20 35.35 17.05 -24.08
CA LEU A 20 35.04 15.88 -23.22
C LEU A 20 34.31 16.38 -21.97
N HIS A 21 32.99 16.27 -21.98
CA HIS A 21 32.20 16.45 -20.79
C HIS A 21 32.08 15.08 -20.17
N VAL A 22 32.72 14.88 -19.02
CA VAL A 22 32.43 13.72 -18.17
C VAL A 22 31.06 13.93 -17.59
N ASN A 23 30.11 13.17 -18.06
CA ASN A 23 28.76 13.20 -17.55
C ASN A 23 28.65 12.14 -16.45
N ASP A 24 28.92 12.53 -15.19
CA ASP A 24 28.79 11.68 -14.01
C ASP A 24 27.33 11.55 -13.53
N ASP A 25 26.37 11.93 -14.38
CA ASP A 25 24.96 11.81 -14.04
C ASP A 25 24.53 10.33 -14.09
N LEU A 26 24.64 9.65 -12.95
CA LEU A 26 24.17 8.29 -12.73
C LEU A 26 22.68 8.12 -13.07
N ARG A 27 21.91 9.22 -13.13
CA ARG A 27 20.50 9.21 -13.53
C ARG A 27 20.34 8.80 -14.99
N GLN A 28 21.29 9.11 -15.87
CA GLN A 28 21.26 8.70 -17.29
C GLN A 28 21.49 7.19 -17.47
N LEU A 29 22.25 6.56 -16.58
CA LEU A 29 22.45 5.10 -16.58
C LEU A 29 21.21 4.35 -16.08
N GLN A 30 20.33 5.03 -15.35
CA GLN A 30 19.09 4.46 -14.82
C GLN A 30 17.85 4.86 -15.62
N SER A 31 17.96 5.63 -16.69
CA SER A 31 16.83 6.01 -17.52
C SER A 31 16.34 4.82 -18.35
N SER A 32 15.28 4.20 -17.90
CA SER A 32 14.55 3.22 -18.72
C SER A 32 14.02 3.89 -19.98
N PRO A 33 14.04 3.21 -21.14
CA PRO A 33 13.44 3.75 -22.36
C PRO A 33 12.02 4.27 -22.10
N PRO A 34 11.63 5.44 -22.63
CA PRO A 34 10.32 6.03 -22.36
C PRO A 34 9.14 5.12 -22.70
N ALA A 35 9.31 4.25 -23.70
CA ALA A 35 8.30 3.25 -24.07
C ALA A 35 8.11 2.18 -22.97
N LEU A 36 9.20 1.73 -22.34
CA LEU A 36 9.16 0.75 -21.25
C LEU A 36 8.52 1.37 -20.01
N MET A 37 8.85 2.60 -19.68
CA MET A 37 8.25 3.32 -18.55
C MET A 37 6.75 3.51 -18.74
N LYS A 38 6.29 3.88 -19.96
CA LYS A 38 4.86 3.96 -20.28
C LYS A 38 4.17 2.60 -20.16
N ALA A 39 4.81 1.52 -20.61
CA ALA A 39 4.27 0.17 -20.49
C ALA A 39 4.17 -0.26 -19.02
N GLN A 40 5.19 0.01 -18.20
CA GLN A 40 5.15 -0.28 -16.76
C GLN A 40 4.03 0.47 -16.05
N ILE A 41 3.84 1.76 -16.35
CA ILE A 41 2.74 2.57 -15.81
C ILE A 41 1.39 1.98 -16.23
N ALA A 42 1.23 1.59 -17.49
CA ALA A 42 -0.01 1.00 -17.99
C ALA A 42 -0.33 -0.34 -17.30
N VAL A 43 0.67 -1.20 -17.14
CA VAL A 43 0.55 -2.48 -16.41
C VAL A 43 0.25 -2.23 -14.93
N GLY A 44 0.95 -1.31 -14.28
CA GLY A 44 0.72 -0.94 -12.89
C GLY A 44 -0.72 -0.46 -12.64
N ARG A 45 -1.27 0.33 -13.56
CA ARG A 45 -2.67 0.78 -13.52
C ARG A 45 -3.64 -0.39 -13.70
N LEU A 46 -3.40 -1.27 -14.67
CA LEU A 46 -4.25 -2.43 -14.94
C LEU A 46 -4.30 -3.38 -13.74
N LEU A 47 -3.16 -3.60 -13.11
CA LEU A 47 -3.03 -4.48 -11.93
C LEU A 47 -3.36 -3.78 -10.61
N GLN A 48 -3.67 -2.48 -10.63
CA GLN A 48 -3.88 -1.66 -9.43
C GLN A 48 -2.74 -1.84 -8.40
N MET A 49 -1.50 -1.87 -8.89
CA MET A 49 -0.34 -2.05 -8.04
C MET A 49 -0.24 -0.89 -7.04
N PRO A 50 0.13 -1.19 -5.78
CA PRO A 50 0.35 -0.14 -4.78
C PRO A 50 1.45 0.82 -5.23
N SER A 51 1.29 2.11 -4.93
CA SER A 51 2.37 3.07 -5.09
C SER A 51 3.47 2.80 -4.05
N PRO A 52 4.71 2.59 -4.45
CA PRO A 52 5.81 2.46 -3.49
C PRO A 52 6.26 3.81 -2.92
N ALA A 53 5.85 4.90 -3.55
CA ALA A 53 6.25 6.25 -3.16
C ALA A 53 5.31 6.87 -2.14
N GLN A 54 4.02 6.48 -2.15
CA GLN A 54 2.99 7.08 -1.30
C GLN A 54 2.28 6.00 -0.50
N PHE A 55 2.27 6.17 0.81
CA PHE A 55 1.65 5.25 1.75
C PHE A 55 1.31 5.95 3.06
N PHE A 56 0.57 5.28 3.92
CA PHE A 56 0.38 5.72 5.30
C PHE A 56 1.24 4.87 6.24
N LEU A 57 1.89 5.53 7.18
CA LEU A 57 2.51 4.91 8.34
C LEU A 57 1.51 4.98 9.49
N VAL A 58 1.17 3.82 10.05
CA VAL A 58 0.24 3.70 11.18
C VAL A 58 1.02 3.21 12.39
N GLN A 59 0.91 3.95 13.49
CA GLN A 59 1.60 3.65 14.75
C GLN A 59 0.60 3.50 15.89
N GLY A 60 0.93 2.68 16.88
CA GLY A 60 0.11 2.46 18.08
C GLY A 60 0.94 1.87 19.21
N ARG A 61 0.43 1.95 20.42
CA ARG A 61 1.09 1.40 21.64
C ARG A 61 1.01 -0.11 21.72
N SER A 62 0.04 -0.70 21.02
CA SER A 62 -0.16 -2.15 20.93
C SER A 62 -0.48 -2.57 19.50
N GLU A 63 -0.29 -3.86 19.20
CA GLU A 63 -0.68 -4.45 17.90
C GLU A 63 -2.16 -4.18 17.58
N ASP A 64 -3.03 -4.35 18.56
CA ASP A 64 -4.48 -4.17 18.40
C ASP A 64 -4.86 -2.70 18.13
N GLU A 65 -4.13 -1.76 18.74
CA GLU A 65 -4.31 -0.32 18.49
C GLU A 65 -3.90 0.05 17.05
N VAL A 66 -2.80 -0.51 16.54
CA VAL A 66 -2.40 -0.32 15.13
C VAL A 66 -3.48 -0.84 14.19
N LEU A 67 -3.98 -2.06 14.42
CA LEU A 67 -5.04 -2.66 13.61
C LEU A 67 -6.33 -1.82 13.65
N SER A 68 -6.71 -1.30 14.81
CA SER A 68 -7.88 -0.43 14.97
C SER A 68 -7.71 0.90 14.21
N ARG A 69 -6.52 1.49 14.25
CA ARG A 69 -6.19 2.72 13.52
C ARG A 69 -6.18 2.52 12.00
N GLU A 70 -5.68 1.37 11.53
CA GLU A 70 -5.80 0.98 10.11
C GLU A 70 -7.27 0.88 9.68
N GLU A 71 -8.13 0.30 10.51
CA GLU A 71 -9.57 0.19 10.24
C GLU A 71 -10.24 1.56 10.19
N ALA A 72 -9.88 2.47 11.12
CA ALA A 72 -10.37 3.84 11.11
C ALA A 72 -9.92 4.61 9.87
N LEU A 73 -8.65 4.44 9.47
CA LEU A 73 -8.12 5.02 8.23
C LEU A 73 -8.89 4.51 7.00
N LYS A 74 -9.15 3.20 6.91
CA LYS A 74 -9.97 2.63 5.81
C LYS A 74 -11.37 3.25 5.74
N GLN A 75 -11.99 3.48 6.89
CA GLN A 75 -13.29 4.16 6.95
C GLN A 75 -13.20 5.61 6.48
N ALA A 76 -12.16 6.35 6.89
CA ALA A 76 -11.93 7.72 6.45
C ALA A 76 -11.71 7.80 4.93
N VAL A 77 -10.92 6.89 4.35
CA VAL A 77 -10.71 6.79 2.91
C VAL A 77 -12.02 6.48 2.17
N ALA A 78 -12.81 5.53 2.67
CA ALA A 78 -14.08 5.19 2.08
C ALA A 78 -15.09 6.36 2.13
N ALA A 79 -15.15 7.08 3.25
CA ALA A 79 -15.99 8.26 3.41
C ALA A 79 -15.56 9.41 2.47
N TRP A 80 -14.25 9.63 2.34
CA TRP A 80 -13.71 10.61 1.41
C TRP A 80 -14.06 10.27 -0.04
N GLN A 81 -13.92 9.00 -0.44
CA GLN A 81 -14.25 8.56 -1.79
C GLN A 81 -15.76 8.67 -2.09
N ALA A 82 -16.61 8.45 -1.10
CA ALA A 82 -18.06 8.62 -1.25
C ALA A 82 -18.48 10.06 -1.52
N GLN A 83 -17.65 11.04 -1.15
CA GLN A 83 -17.91 12.47 -1.41
C GLN A 83 -17.43 12.92 -2.81
N ALA A 84 -16.66 12.08 -3.52
CA ALA A 84 -16.18 12.35 -4.88
C ALA A 84 -16.69 11.28 -5.86
N PRO A 85 -18.00 11.17 -6.11
CA PRO A 85 -18.60 10.07 -6.87
C PRO A 85 -18.19 10.05 -8.35
N ASP A 86 -17.79 11.19 -8.94
CA ASP A 86 -17.44 11.31 -10.36
C ASP A 86 -16.00 10.88 -10.68
N SER A 87 -15.25 10.40 -9.69
CA SER A 87 -13.92 9.86 -9.91
C SER A 87 -14.00 8.42 -10.42
N ASP A 88 -13.69 8.21 -11.69
CA ASP A 88 -13.53 6.86 -12.28
C ASP A 88 -12.42 6.03 -11.60
N ALA A 89 -11.56 6.67 -10.82
CA ALA A 89 -10.49 6.04 -10.10
C ALA A 89 -10.98 5.55 -8.73
N ARG A 90 -11.24 4.26 -8.60
CA ARG A 90 -11.46 3.65 -7.28
C ARG A 90 -10.14 3.54 -6.55
N ILE A 91 -9.97 4.37 -5.54
CA ILE A 91 -8.84 4.30 -4.61
C ILE A 91 -9.15 3.25 -3.55
N GLY A 92 -8.22 2.36 -3.35
CA GLY A 92 -8.26 1.38 -2.27
C GLY A 92 -7.02 1.50 -1.40
N VAL A 93 -7.10 0.96 -0.21
CA VAL A 93 -5.94 0.78 0.67
C VAL A 93 -5.77 -0.70 0.98
N SER A 94 -4.53 -1.11 1.23
CA SER A 94 -4.19 -2.45 1.65
C SER A 94 -3.48 -2.37 2.98
N ALA A 95 -4.00 -3.04 3.98
CA ALA A 95 -3.56 -2.99 5.36
C ALA A 95 -3.47 -4.39 5.97
N VAL A 96 -2.72 -4.54 7.05
CA VAL A 96 -2.66 -5.80 7.80
C VAL A 96 -4.02 -6.16 8.39
N SER A 97 -4.81 -5.16 8.77
CA SER A 97 -6.19 -5.32 9.28
C SER A 97 -7.19 -5.90 8.26
N ASP A 98 -6.81 -6.05 6.99
CA ASP A 98 -7.63 -6.80 6.01
C ASP A 98 -7.60 -8.31 6.27
N TRP A 99 -6.55 -8.80 6.95
CA TRP A 99 -6.30 -10.21 7.23
C TRP A 99 -6.46 -10.54 8.72
N VAL A 100 -5.99 -9.66 9.58
CA VAL A 100 -6.12 -9.76 11.03
C VAL A 100 -6.83 -8.50 11.53
N PRO A 101 -8.16 -8.48 11.56
CA PRO A 101 -8.90 -7.36 12.10
C PRO A 101 -8.59 -7.14 13.57
N SER A 102 -8.84 -5.93 14.10
CA SER A 102 -8.77 -5.65 15.52
C SER A 102 -9.68 -6.60 16.33
N ARG A 103 -9.37 -6.79 17.60
CA ARG A 103 -10.17 -7.67 18.49
C ARG A 103 -11.63 -7.24 18.53
N GLN A 104 -11.89 -5.94 18.58
CA GLN A 104 -13.25 -5.41 18.54
C GLN A 104 -13.95 -5.78 17.23
N ARG A 105 -13.29 -5.58 16.11
CA ARG A 105 -13.85 -5.92 14.78
C ARG A 105 -14.10 -7.42 14.63
N GLN A 106 -13.20 -8.27 15.15
CA GLN A 106 -13.41 -9.72 15.16
C GLN A 106 -14.61 -10.11 16.00
N HIS A 107 -14.81 -9.47 17.17
CA HIS A 107 -15.98 -9.69 18.02
C HIS A 107 -17.29 -9.29 17.31
N ASP A 108 -17.32 -8.10 16.72
CA ASP A 108 -18.49 -7.57 16.00
C ASP A 108 -18.85 -8.45 14.80
N ASN A 109 -17.84 -8.84 14.01
CA ASN A 109 -18.03 -9.74 12.87
C ASN A 109 -18.59 -11.10 13.32
N ARG A 110 -18.09 -11.66 14.43
CA ARG A 110 -18.59 -12.91 14.99
C ARG A 110 -20.06 -12.79 15.37
N THR A 111 -20.40 -11.74 16.10
CA THR A 111 -21.78 -11.50 16.57
C THR A 111 -22.74 -11.39 15.41
N LEU A 112 -22.36 -10.60 14.38
CA LEU A 112 -23.16 -10.44 13.16
C LEU A 112 -23.30 -11.76 12.37
N THR A 113 -22.21 -12.52 12.24
CA THR A 113 -22.19 -13.79 11.52
C THR A 113 -23.09 -14.82 12.24
N GLN A 114 -22.98 -14.93 13.56
CA GLN A 114 -23.82 -15.85 14.34
C GLN A 114 -25.30 -15.46 14.28
N ALA A 115 -25.64 -14.17 14.29
CA ALA A 115 -27.02 -13.73 14.16
C ALA A 115 -27.59 -14.08 12.78
N ARG A 116 -26.84 -13.85 11.72
CA ARG A 116 -27.25 -14.17 10.34
C ARG A 116 -27.34 -15.68 10.12
N GLU A 117 -26.35 -16.44 10.59
CA GLU A 117 -26.33 -17.89 10.48
C GLU A 117 -27.58 -18.51 11.17
N ARG A 118 -27.89 -18.08 12.39
CA ARG A 118 -29.11 -18.55 13.08
C ARG A 118 -30.37 -18.26 12.29
N ALA A 119 -30.49 -17.05 11.70
CA ALA A 119 -31.65 -16.71 10.91
C ALA A 119 -31.79 -17.61 9.66
N VAL A 120 -30.68 -17.83 8.94
CA VAL A 120 -30.65 -18.71 7.76
C VAL A 120 -30.95 -20.16 8.13
N LEU A 121 -30.34 -20.70 9.17
CA LEU A 121 -30.57 -22.07 9.62
C LEU A 121 -32.02 -22.27 10.05
N HIS A 122 -32.62 -21.30 10.72
CA HIS A 122 -34.04 -21.34 11.07
C HIS A 122 -34.96 -21.39 9.85
N GLU A 123 -34.72 -20.51 8.87
CA GLU A 123 -35.52 -20.44 7.63
C GLU A 123 -35.38 -21.74 6.81
N VAL A 124 -34.14 -22.21 6.60
CA VAL A 124 -33.90 -23.45 5.89
C VAL A 124 -34.46 -24.65 6.65
N GLY A 125 -34.30 -24.70 7.98
CA GLY A 125 -34.88 -25.75 8.83
C GLY A 125 -36.38 -25.84 8.71
N GLN A 126 -37.09 -24.71 8.65
CA GLN A 126 -38.54 -24.71 8.42
C GLN A 126 -38.89 -25.26 7.04
N ALA A 127 -38.09 -24.95 6.01
CA ALA A 127 -38.35 -25.42 4.64
C ALA A 127 -38.12 -26.93 4.47
N VAL A 128 -37.15 -27.52 5.20
CA VAL A 128 -36.83 -28.96 5.14
C VAL A 128 -37.50 -29.79 6.23
N GLY A 129 -38.12 -29.14 7.22
CA GLY A 129 -38.77 -29.81 8.33
C GLY A 129 -37.80 -30.33 9.38
N GLU A 130 -36.61 -29.80 9.50
CA GLU A 130 -35.56 -30.21 10.41
C GLU A 130 -35.08 -29.02 11.26
N ASP A 131 -34.69 -29.30 12.54
CA ASP A 131 -34.05 -28.30 13.39
C ASP A 131 -32.53 -28.25 13.09
N LEU A 132 -32.15 -27.32 12.23
CA LEU A 132 -30.77 -27.13 11.81
C LEU A 132 -30.03 -26.22 12.79
N HIS A 133 -28.95 -26.74 13.36
CA HIS A 133 -28.05 -25.95 14.19
C HIS A 133 -26.58 -26.29 13.89
N ARG A 134 -25.72 -25.33 14.16
CA ARG A 134 -24.29 -25.47 13.99
C ARG A 134 -23.57 -25.14 15.31
N PRO A 135 -22.47 -25.85 15.63
CA PRO A 135 -21.63 -25.49 16.76
C PRO A 135 -21.14 -24.04 16.65
N ALA A 136 -21.07 -23.36 17.77
CA ALA A 136 -20.55 -21.99 17.82
C ALA A 136 -19.09 -21.95 17.30
N PHE A 137 -18.76 -20.85 16.65
CA PHE A 137 -17.37 -20.59 16.27
C PHE A 137 -16.46 -20.54 17.50
N ALA A 138 -15.19 -20.91 17.32
CA ALA A 138 -14.19 -20.79 18.37
C ALA A 138 -14.14 -19.35 18.91
N GLU A 139 -14.07 -19.20 20.22
CA GLU A 139 -14.09 -17.88 20.87
C GLU A 139 -12.78 -17.12 20.75
N GLN A 140 -11.68 -17.85 20.47
CA GLN A 140 -10.36 -17.23 20.40
C GLN A 140 -10.19 -16.36 19.15
N PRO A 141 -9.86 -15.07 19.33
CA PRO A 141 -9.58 -14.20 18.19
C PRO A 141 -8.27 -14.62 17.52
N LEU A 142 -8.18 -14.42 16.21
CA LEU A 142 -6.94 -14.54 15.47
C LEU A 142 -5.95 -13.49 15.96
N THR A 143 -4.75 -13.91 16.33
CA THR A 143 -3.69 -12.98 16.72
C THR A 143 -2.77 -12.66 15.54
N LEU A 144 -2.14 -11.49 15.60
CA LEU A 144 -1.17 -11.08 14.59
C LEU A 144 0.02 -12.05 14.51
N SER A 145 0.51 -12.52 15.65
CA SER A 145 1.60 -13.50 15.72
C SER A 145 1.26 -14.82 15.04
N GLN A 146 0.04 -15.33 15.21
CA GLN A 146 -0.44 -16.54 14.53
C GLN A 146 -0.47 -16.33 13.00
N TRP A 147 -0.97 -15.17 12.56
CA TRP A 147 -1.01 -14.86 11.14
C TRP A 147 0.40 -14.70 10.56
N LEU A 148 1.30 -13.98 11.23
CA LEU A 148 2.70 -13.82 10.79
C LEU A 148 3.45 -15.14 10.69
N ALA A 149 3.13 -16.12 11.55
CA ALA A 149 3.71 -17.47 11.49
C ALA A 149 3.13 -18.32 10.36
N SER A 150 1.98 -17.94 9.79
CA SER A 150 1.33 -18.65 8.70
C SER A 150 1.96 -18.34 7.34
N PRO A 151 2.02 -19.32 6.41
CA PRO A 151 2.39 -19.07 5.02
C PRO A 151 1.50 -18.03 4.32
N ALA A 152 0.26 -17.86 4.76
CA ALA A 152 -0.68 -16.87 4.21
C ALA A 152 -0.19 -15.42 4.35
N SER A 153 0.69 -15.13 5.31
CA SER A 153 1.25 -13.80 5.52
C SER A 153 2.37 -13.45 4.54
N SER A 154 2.95 -14.40 3.80
CA SER A 154 4.21 -14.25 3.08
C SER A 154 4.25 -13.04 2.12
N GLY A 155 3.15 -12.75 1.44
CA GLY A 155 3.06 -11.61 0.49
C GLY A 155 2.82 -10.25 1.15
N LEU A 156 2.40 -10.20 2.41
CA LEU A 156 1.90 -8.99 3.07
C LEU A 156 2.63 -8.68 4.38
N ARG A 157 3.43 -9.63 4.89
CA ARG A 157 4.14 -9.42 6.16
C ARG A 157 5.09 -8.22 6.15
N ALA A 158 5.56 -7.79 4.97
CA ALA A 158 6.37 -6.60 4.83
C ALA A 158 5.62 -5.30 5.19
N GLN A 159 4.28 -5.32 5.25
CA GLN A 159 3.49 -4.19 5.72
C GLN A 159 3.51 -4.05 7.25
N TRP A 160 3.84 -5.12 7.98
CA TRP A 160 4.01 -5.07 9.42
C TRP A 160 5.47 -4.78 9.77
N LEU A 161 5.73 -3.60 10.33
CA LEU A 161 7.09 -3.18 10.71
C LEU A 161 7.51 -3.71 12.07
N GLY A 162 6.56 -4.23 12.87
CA GLY A 162 6.83 -4.77 14.20
C GLY A 162 6.98 -3.71 15.27
N ALA A 163 7.71 -4.08 16.32
CA ALA A 163 8.00 -3.17 17.43
C ALA A 163 8.97 -2.07 16.98
N GLN A 164 8.63 -0.84 17.32
CA GLN A 164 9.42 0.37 17.08
C GLN A 164 9.59 1.12 18.42
N ASP A 165 10.45 2.14 18.45
CA ASP A 165 10.63 2.98 19.63
C ASP A 165 9.31 3.61 20.06
N GLY A 166 8.74 3.11 21.16
CA GLY A 166 7.49 3.60 21.73
C GLY A 166 6.22 2.86 21.34
N GLY A 167 6.28 1.73 20.60
CA GLY A 167 5.09 0.95 20.25
C GLY A 167 5.29 0.03 19.05
N PHE A 168 4.27 -0.06 18.23
CA PHE A 168 4.23 -0.89 17.03
C PHE A 168 3.87 -0.03 15.81
N ALA A 169 4.28 -0.48 14.64
CA ALA A 169 3.98 0.22 13.39
C ALA A 169 3.64 -0.72 12.24
N SER A 170 2.86 -0.21 11.30
CA SER A 170 2.53 -0.85 10.04
C SER A 170 2.50 0.17 8.89
N VAL A 171 2.56 -0.35 7.67
CA VAL A 171 2.43 0.41 6.43
C VAL A 171 1.12 0.05 5.75
N VAL A 172 0.31 1.06 5.48
CA VAL A 172 -0.91 0.93 4.68
C VAL A 172 -0.63 1.45 3.28
N LEU A 173 -0.70 0.54 2.32
CA LEU A 173 -0.40 0.83 0.92
C LEU A 173 -1.63 1.40 0.22
N ILE A 174 -1.42 2.41 -0.64
CA ILE A 174 -2.46 3.04 -1.44
C ILE A 174 -2.47 2.39 -2.83
N ARG A 175 -3.66 2.02 -3.31
CA ARG A 175 -3.89 1.43 -4.64
C ARG A 175 -4.78 2.34 -5.49
N GLY A 176 -4.63 2.25 -6.81
CA GLY A 176 -5.50 2.96 -7.73
C GLY A 176 -5.19 4.45 -7.88
N LEU A 177 -4.01 4.91 -7.42
CA LEU A 177 -3.57 6.28 -7.64
C LEU A 177 -3.41 6.56 -9.14
N SER A 178 -3.91 7.70 -9.57
CA SER A 178 -3.80 8.19 -10.95
C SER A 178 -3.51 9.69 -10.95
N GLN A 179 -3.20 10.25 -12.11
CA GLN A 179 -3.02 11.70 -12.25
C GLN A 179 -4.31 12.50 -11.93
N GLN A 180 -5.48 11.86 -12.04
CA GLN A 180 -6.78 12.46 -11.72
C GLN A 180 -7.15 12.33 -10.24
N ALA A 181 -6.51 11.41 -9.50
CA ALA A 181 -6.67 11.24 -8.07
C ALA A 181 -5.30 11.44 -7.39
N PRO A 182 -4.92 12.70 -7.12
CA PRO A 182 -3.61 13.01 -6.57
C PRO A 182 -3.47 12.42 -5.16
N ALA A 183 -2.36 11.73 -4.92
CA ALA A 183 -2.04 11.15 -3.63
C ALA A 183 -2.08 12.17 -2.50
N GLN A 184 -1.69 13.42 -2.76
CA GLN A 184 -1.67 14.50 -1.80
C GLN A 184 -3.04 14.73 -1.14
N ALA A 185 -4.14 14.73 -1.93
CA ALA A 185 -5.47 14.90 -1.36
C ALA A 185 -5.83 13.76 -0.41
N LEU A 186 -5.39 12.53 -0.71
CA LEU A 186 -5.62 11.38 0.15
C LEU A 186 -4.74 11.43 1.41
N LEU A 187 -3.49 11.85 1.28
CA LEU A 187 -2.56 11.96 2.41
C LEU A 187 -3.02 13.00 3.44
N THR A 188 -3.85 13.98 3.04
CA THR A 188 -4.47 14.93 3.99
C THR A 188 -5.45 14.27 4.96
N LEU A 189 -5.85 13.02 4.73
CA LEU A 189 -6.68 12.25 5.67
C LEU A 189 -5.87 11.72 6.87
N ALA A 190 -4.56 11.62 6.77
CA ALA A 190 -3.71 11.09 7.84
C ALA A 190 -3.97 11.75 9.21
N PRO A 191 -4.02 13.08 9.32
CA PRO A 191 -4.27 13.75 10.60
C PRO A 191 -5.66 13.50 11.21
N THR A 192 -6.60 12.96 10.42
CA THR A 192 -7.96 12.67 10.92
C THR A 192 -8.00 11.42 11.81
N VAL A 193 -6.94 10.60 11.77
CA VAL A 193 -6.79 9.40 12.60
C VAL A 193 -5.52 9.53 13.43
N GLU A 194 -5.66 9.42 14.73
CA GLU A 194 -4.52 9.47 15.66
C GLU A 194 -3.47 8.41 15.32
N GLY A 195 -2.18 8.79 15.34
CA GLY A 195 -1.06 7.89 15.06
C GLY A 195 -0.92 7.47 13.60
N VAL A 196 -1.60 8.16 12.66
CA VAL A 196 -1.45 7.95 11.23
C VAL A 196 -0.68 9.11 10.62
N GLN A 197 0.30 8.80 9.79
CA GLN A 197 1.11 9.76 9.03
C GLN A 197 1.06 9.41 7.55
N GLY A 198 0.82 10.42 6.70
CA GLY A 198 0.96 10.29 5.25
C GLY A 198 2.42 10.48 4.86
N VAL A 199 2.96 9.57 4.05
CA VAL A 199 4.33 9.61 3.55
C VAL A 199 4.29 9.76 2.04
N ASP A 200 4.94 10.79 1.51
CA ASP A 200 5.18 10.99 0.09
C ASP A 200 6.69 11.05 -0.14
N ARG A 201 7.25 10.00 -0.74
CA ARG A 201 8.67 9.93 -1.10
C ARG A 201 8.98 10.57 -2.45
N ALA A 202 7.96 10.96 -3.21
CA ALA A 202 8.18 11.58 -4.51
C ALA A 202 8.78 12.98 -4.36
N ASP A 203 8.47 13.67 -3.25
CA ASP A 203 8.98 15.02 -2.95
C ASP A 203 10.42 15.00 -2.41
N ASP A 204 10.91 13.88 -1.84
CA ASP A 204 12.26 13.76 -1.29
C ASP A 204 13.35 13.54 -2.37
N ILE A 205 12.97 13.36 -3.64
CA ILE A 205 13.89 13.04 -4.75
C ILE A 205 14.09 14.23 -5.72
N SER A 206 13.47 15.38 -5.42
CA SER A 206 13.55 16.58 -6.28
C SER A 206 14.62 17.58 -5.83
#